data_48f01fa4c436ab646e440a205654e668
#
_entry.id   48f01fa4c436ab646e440a205654e668
#
_cell.length_a   1.000
_cell.length_b   1.000
_cell.length_c   1.000
_cell.angle_alpha   90.00
_cell.angle_beta   90.00
_cell.angle_gamma   90.00
#
_symmetry.space_group_name_H-M   'P 1'
#
loop_
_entity.id
_entity.type
_entity.pdbx_description
1 polymer ?
#
loop_
_entity_poly.entity_id
_entity_poly.type
_entity_poly.pdbx_seq_one_letter_code
_entity_poly.pdbx_strand_id
1 'polypeptide(L)'
;MIRNSGIITESHTELDIEVYEHFRHGKTALVTQGGGQRGIFTAGVLDALLLSNFDPFDEFYGTSAGALNLCSYLCRQHGMGKAFITELTTSPEFFNLFRYIRKQQYLSLEWALERIQDFPYKLDLDLGRKTLAGRGAFAAVTNVENLSDQYLPILGDDWFHTMLATCA
;
A
#
# COMPACT_ATOMS: atom_id res chain seq x y z
N MET A 1 -14.56 -6.78 20.54
CA MET A 1 -15.81 -6.03 20.26
C MET A 1 -15.43 -4.78 19.48
N ILE A 2 -15.34 -4.87 18.16
CA ILE A 2 -15.00 -3.74 17.28
C ILE A 2 -16.24 -2.86 17.22
N ARG A 3 -16.15 -1.66 17.77
CA ARG A 3 -17.22 -0.65 17.62
C ARG A 3 -17.24 -0.22 16.16
N ASN A 4 -18.33 -0.55 15.46
CA ASN A 4 -18.70 0.09 14.21
C ASN A 4 -18.84 1.59 14.48
N SER A 5 -17.78 2.36 14.20
CA SER A 5 -17.91 3.78 13.98
C SER A 5 -18.65 3.94 12.67
N GLY A 6 -19.90 4.37 12.74
CA GLY A 6 -20.78 4.51 11.58
C GLY A 6 -20.13 5.35 10.49
N ILE A 7 -19.63 4.68 9.47
CA ILE A 7 -19.39 5.29 8.19
C ILE A 7 -20.76 5.35 7.53
N ILE A 8 -21.23 6.56 7.35
CA ILE A 8 -22.47 6.84 6.64
C ILE A 8 -22.30 6.31 5.21
N THR A 9 -22.95 5.20 4.93
CA THR A 9 -23.10 4.68 3.59
C THR A 9 -24.25 5.41 2.92
N GLU A 10 -24.04 6.68 2.58
CA GLU A 10 -25.00 7.40 1.74
C GLU A 10 -24.41 7.58 0.34
N SER A 11 -25.15 7.05 -0.62
CA SER A 11 -24.99 7.20 -2.08
C SER A 11 -23.55 7.03 -2.57
N HIS A 12 -23.16 5.78 -2.80
CA HIS A 12 -22.04 5.49 -3.66
C HIS A 12 -22.36 6.06 -5.04
N THR A 13 -21.74 7.19 -5.39
CA THR A 13 -21.61 7.55 -6.78
C THR A 13 -20.67 6.51 -7.37
N GLU A 14 -21.21 5.48 -8.02
CA GLU A 14 -20.39 4.56 -8.80
C GLU A 14 -19.62 5.40 -9.81
N LEU A 15 -18.29 5.31 -9.74
CA LEU A 15 -17.44 5.91 -10.76
C LEU A 15 -17.69 5.12 -12.05
N ASP A 16 -18.21 5.80 -13.07
CA ASP A 16 -18.58 5.17 -14.33
C ASP A 16 -17.31 4.87 -15.14
N ILE A 17 -16.91 3.60 -15.11
CA ILE A 17 -15.74 3.11 -15.85
C ILE A 17 -15.94 3.27 -17.36
N GLU A 18 -17.16 3.09 -17.87
CA GLU A 18 -17.44 3.19 -19.31
C GLU A 18 -17.22 4.64 -19.79
N VAL A 19 -17.69 5.63 -19.01
CA VAL A 19 -17.44 7.04 -19.29
C VAL A 19 -15.95 7.35 -19.23
N TYR A 20 -15.24 6.82 -18.24
CA TYR A 20 -13.80 7.01 -18.12
C TYR A 20 -13.07 6.42 -19.33
N GLU A 21 -13.38 5.20 -19.75
CA GLU A 21 -12.73 4.53 -20.87
C GLU A 21 -13.00 5.23 -22.22
N HIS A 22 -14.16 5.86 -22.36
CA HIS A 22 -14.47 6.65 -23.55
C HIS A 22 -13.48 7.81 -23.77
N PHE A 23 -12.99 8.43 -22.70
CA PHE A 23 -12.05 9.54 -22.75
C PHE A 23 -10.58 9.09 -22.62
N ARG A 24 -10.34 7.82 -22.40
CA ARG A 24 -9.00 7.28 -22.18
C ARG A 24 -8.21 7.19 -23.50
N HIS A 25 -7.01 7.76 -23.50
CA HIS A 25 -6.07 7.65 -24.60
C HIS A 25 -4.80 6.94 -24.12
N GLY A 26 -4.59 5.67 -24.55
CA GLY A 26 -3.42 4.87 -24.20
C GLY A 26 -3.52 4.19 -22.82
N LYS A 27 -2.38 3.83 -22.25
CA LYS A 27 -2.28 3.17 -20.95
C LYS A 27 -2.42 4.16 -19.80
N THR A 28 -3.02 3.71 -18.71
CA THR A 28 -3.18 4.48 -17.48
C THR A 28 -2.43 3.83 -16.34
N ALA A 29 -1.63 4.61 -15.62
CA ALA A 29 -0.93 4.16 -14.43
C ALA A 29 -1.49 4.82 -13.17
N LEU A 30 -1.64 4.03 -12.11
CA LEU A 30 -1.89 4.55 -10.76
C LEU A 30 -0.56 4.70 -10.03
N VAL A 31 -0.21 5.94 -9.70
CA VAL A 31 1.06 6.26 -9.01
C VAL A 31 0.77 6.74 -7.60
N THR A 32 1.37 6.10 -6.60
CA THR A 32 1.19 6.41 -5.19
C THR A 32 2.49 6.86 -4.55
N GLN A 33 2.47 8.08 -4.03
CA GLN A 33 3.63 8.71 -3.39
C GLN A 33 3.93 8.12 -2.02
N GLY A 34 5.21 8.02 -1.67
CA GLY A 34 5.68 7.77 -0.31
C GLY A 34 5.42 8.96 0.62
N GLY A 35 5.65 8.77 1.91
CA GLY A 35 5.49 9.86 2.88
C GLY A 35 5.19 9.38 4.31
N GLY A 36 5.49 8.15 4.65
CA GLY A 36 5.26 7.58 5.97
C GLY A 36 3.79 7.70 6.39
N GLN A 37 3.51 8.27 7.56
CA GLN A 37 2.16 8.42 8.09
C GLN A 37 1.24 9.29 7.22
N ARG A 38 1.76 10.18 6.38
CA ARG A 38 0.95 10.95 5.42
C ARG A 38 0.28 10.04 4.37
N GLY A 39 0.77 8.82 4.21
CA GLY A 39 0.14 7.78 3.39
C GLY A 39 -1.29 7.43 3.80
N ILE A 40 -1.77 7.91 4.96
CA ILE A 40 -3.17 7.78 5.37
C ILE A 40 -4.15 8.39 4.36
N PHE A 41 -3.76 9.50 3.72
CA PHE A 41 -4.56 10.10 2.65
C PHE A 41 -4.64 9.16 1.44
N THR A 42 -3.50 8.60 1.02
CA THR A 42 -3.44 7.63 -0.07
C THR A 42 -4.29 6.39 0.25
N ALA A 43 -4.22 5.88 1.49
CA ALA A 43 -5.05 4.77 1.94
C ALA A 43 -6.55 5.07 1.76
N GLY A 44 -6.99 6.27 2.17
CA GLY A 44 -8.39 6.70 2.02
C GLY A 44 -8.84 6.79 0.56
N VAL A 45 -7.99 7.32 -0.33
CA VAL A 45 -8.28 7.37 -1.76
C VAL A 45 -8.41 5.97 -2.35
N LEU A 46 -7.45 5.08 -2.06
CA LEU A 46 -7.49 3.70 -2.55
C LEU A 46 -8.68 2.91 -2.01
N ASP A 47 -9.04 3.13 -0.74
CA ASP A 47 -10.25 2.55 -0.15
C ASP A 47 -11.53 3.04 -0.87
N ALA A 48 -11.59 4.32 -1.23
CA ALA A 48 -12.71 4.86 -2.00
C ALA A 48 -12.80 4.23 -3.41
N LEU A 49 -11.67 4.03 -4.08
CA LEU A 49 -11.62 3.33 -5.37
C LEU A 49 -12.08 1.87 -5.23
N LEU A 50 -11.68 1.16 -4.16
CA LEU A 50 -12.15 -0.20 -3.88
C LEU A 50 -13.67 -0.25 -3.66
N LEU A 51 -14.21 0.67 -2.85
CA LEU A 51 -15.64 0.74 -2.56
C LEU A 51 -16.48 1.07 -3.80
N SER A 52 -15.92 1.87 -4.72
CA SER A 52 -16.55 2.21 -5.99
C SER A 52 -16.32 1.16 -7.09
N ASN A 53 -15.62 0.07 -6.78
CA ASN A 53 -15.17 -0.93 -7.76
C ASN A 53 -14.47 -0.32 -8.99
N PHE A 54 -13.72 0.78 -8.77
CA PHE A 54 -13.06 1.53 -9.82
C PHE A 54 -11.59 1.12 -9.93
N ASP A 55 -11.25 0.33 -10.95
CA ASP A 55 -9.91 -0.19 -11.21
C ASP A 55 -9.58 -0.23 -12.73
N PRO A 56 -9.56 0.96 -13.39
CA PRO A 56 -9.31 1.05 -14.84
C PRO A 56 -7.80 1.16 -15.16
N PHE A 57 -6.92 0.81 -14.24
CA PHE A 57 -5.48 1.02 -14.37
C PHE A 57 -4.80 -0.17 -15.04
N ASP A 58 -3.85 0.12 -15.92
CA ASP A 58 -3.03 -0.89 -16.60
C ASP A 58 -1.76 -1.22 -15.81
N GLU A 59 -1.25 -0.24 -15.06
CA GLU A 59 0.00 -0.37 -14.31
C GLU A 59 -0.08 0.38 -12.97
N PHE A 60 0.73 -0.07 -12.01
CA PHE A 60 0.76 0.49 -10.66
C PHE A 60 2.20 0.78 -10.25
N TYR A 61 2.44 1.97 -9.69
CA TYR A 61 3.74 2.38 -9.20
C TYR A 61 3.61 2.97 -7.80
N GLY A 62 4.42 2.49 -6.87
CA GLY A 62 4.40 2.98 -5.50
C GLY A 62 5.79 3.17 -4.92
N THR A 63 5.90 4.07 -3.93
CA THR A 63 7.13 4.27 -3.16
C THR A 63 6.80 4.24 -1.69
N SER A 64 7.59 3.51 -0.87
CA SER A 64 7.45 3.51 0.59
C SER A 64 6.00 3.20 1.03
N ALA A 65 5.40 4.04 1.88
CA ALA A 65 4.01 3.91 2.31
C ALA A 65 3.01 3.83 1.13
N GLY A 66 3.32 4.44 -0.01
CA GLY A 66 2.52 4.32 -1.24
C GLY A 66 2.53 2.89 -1.79
N ALA A 67 3.68 2.23 -1.82
CA ALA A 67 3.79 0.83 -2.25
C ALA A 67 3.00 -0.11 -1.31
N LEU A 68 3.08 0.10 0.01
CA LEU A 68 2.29 -0.66 0.99
C LEU A 68 0.79 -0.46 0.82
N ASN A 69 0.35 0.77 0.56
CA ASN A 69 -1.05 1.06 0.28
C ASN A 69 -1.54 0.40 -1.01
N LEU A 70 -0.68 0.35 -2.05
CA LEU A 70 -0.99 -0.42 -3.27
C LEU A 70 -1.13 -1.92 -3.01
N CYS A 71 -0.32 -2.50 -2.10
CA CYS A 71 -0.52 -3.90 -1.69
C CYS A 71 -1.94 -4.10 -1.16
N SER A 72 -2.41 -3.23 -0.24
CA SER A 72 -3.75 -3.31 0.32
C SER A 72 -4.84 -3.20 -0.76
N TYR A 73 -4.68 -2.27 -1.70
CA TYR A 73 -5.59 -2.07 -2.82
C TYR A 73 -5.65 -3.30 -3.74
N LEU A 74 -4.49 -3.81 -4.16
CA LEU A 74 -4.39 -4.99 -5.03
C LEU A 74 -4.90 -6.26 -4.35
N CYS A 75 -4.68 -6.40 -3.04
CA CYS A 75 -5.24 -7.48 -2.23
C CYS A 75 -6.73 -7.30 -1.91
N ARG A 76 -7.38 -6.24 -2.42
CA ARG A 76 -8.81 -5.93 -2.18
C ARG A 76 -9.18 -5.83 -0.70
N GLN A 77 -8.25 -5.40 0.16
CA GLN A 77 -8.43 -5.33 1.60
C GLN A 77 -8.69 -3.89 2.05
N HIS A 78 -9.95 -3.49 2.00
CA HIS A 78 -10.42 -2.20 2.49
C HIS A 78 -10.02 -1.96 3.95
N GLY A 79 -9.54 -0.75 4.25
CA GLY A 79 -9.14 -0.33 5.58
C GLY A 79 -7.77 -0.84 6.04
N MET A 80 -7.11 -1.73 5.28
CA MET A 80 -5.81 -2.31 5.66
C MET A 80 -4.70 -1.25 5.70
N GLY A 81 -4.64 -0.38 4.70
CA GLY A 81 -3.67 0.73 4.68
C GLY A 81 -3.87 1.69 5.85
N LYS A 82 -5.13 1.97 6.22
CA LYS A 82 -5.46 2.74 7.41
C LYS A 82 -4.97 2.04 8.68
N ALA A 83 -5.30 0.76 8.86
CA ALA A 83 -4.91 -0.02 10.05
C ALA A 83 -3.38 -0.07 10.20
N PHE A 84 -2.65 -0.31 9.11
CA PHE A 84 -1.18 -0.27 9.11
C PHE A 84 -0.66 1.05 9.68
N ILE A 85 -1.18 2.19 9.19
CA ILE A 85 -0.70 3.51 9.60
C ILE A 85 -1.18 3.87 11.01
N THR A 86 -2.44 3.61 11.38
CA THR A 86 -3.01 4.08 12.65
C THR A 86 -2.80 3.14 13.82
N GLU A 87 -2.49 1.88 13.57
CA GLU A 87 -2.33 0.87 14.62
C GLU A 87 -0.89 0.36 14.69
N LEU A 88 -0.28 -0.05 13.56
CA LEU A 88 1.07 -0.60 13.58
C LEU A 88 2.14 0.49 13.69
N THR A 89 2.10 1.53 12.86
CA THR A 89 3.15 2.56 12.90
C THR A 89 3.08 3.51 14.09
N THR A 90 1.99 3.46 14.87
CA THR A 90 1.86 4.22 16.13
C THR A 90 2.18 3.39 17.37
N SER A 91 2.44 2.08 17.19
CA SER A 91 2.77 1.20 18.32
C SER A 91 4.16 1.50 18.90
N PRO A 92 4.38 1.26 20.20
CA PRO A 92 5.70 1.38 20.82
C PRO A 92 6.74 0.43 20.25
N GLU A 93 6.31 -0.68 19.65
CA GLU A 93 7.16 -1.67 18.98
C GLU A 93 7.72 -1.13 17.68
N PHE A 94 6.92 -0.36 16.95
CA PHE A 94 7.35 0.28 15.70
C PHE A 94 8.24 1.49 15.98
N PHE A 95 7.82 2.38 16.88
CA PHE A 95 8.54 3.61 17.22
C PHE A 95 9.09 3.53 18.65
N ASN A 96 10.40 3.36 18.80
CA ASN A 96 11.03 3.26 20.10
C ASN A 96 12.19 4.27 20.26
N LEU A 97 11.94 5.34 20.99
CA LEU A 97 12.92 6.40 21.26
C LEU A 97 14.14 5.90 22.03
N PHE A 98 14.00 4.87 22.89
CA PHE A 98 15.14 4.30 23.61
C PHE A 98 16.12 3.58 22.70
N ARG A 99 15.65 3.00 21.57
CA ARG A 99 16.54 2.45 20.53
C ARG A 99 17.37 3.54 19.89
N TYR A 100 16.78 4.72 19.62
CA TYR A 100 17.48 5.87 19.06
C TYR A 100 18.61 6.34 19.98
N ILE A 101 18.35 6.45 21.30
CA ILE A 101 19.36 6.83 22.30
C ILE A 101 20.52 5.82 22.33
N ARG A 102 20.26 4.55 22.03
CA ARG A 102 21.27 3.49 21.93
C ARG A 102 21.92 3.36 20.55
N LYS A 103 21.77 4.36 19.66
CA LYS A 103 22.27 4.37 18.29
C LYS A 103 21.78 3.17 17.43
N GLN A 104 20.61 2.65 17.71
CA GLN A 104 19.91 1.65 16.91
C GLN A 104 18.83 2.33 16.05
N GLN A 105 18.32 1.63 15.03
CA GLN A 105 17.22 2.15 14.25
C GLN A 105 15.99 2.37 15.14
N TYR A 106 15.44 3.59 15.11
CA TYR A 106 14.28 3.98 15.92
C TYR A 106 12.94 3.51 15.35
N LEU A 107 12.90 3.19 14.05
CA LEU A 107 11.76 2.59 13.37
C LEU A 107 12.02 1.11 13.13
N SER A 108 11.08 0.26 13.53
CA SER A 108 11.13 -1.18 13.30
C SER A 108 10.22 -1.55 12.12
N LEU A 109 10.69 -1.24 10.91
CA LEU A 109 9.93 -1.51 9.69
C LEU A 109 9.76 -3.01 9.46
N GLU A 110 10.82 -3.80 9.69
CA GLU A 110 10.78 -5.27 9.62
C GLU A 110 9.65 -5.82 10.48
N TRP A 111 9.58 -5.40 11.75
CA TRP A 111 8.52 -5.82 12.65
C TRP A 111 7.12 -5.49 12.09
N ALA A 112 6.92 -4.29 11.54
CA ALA A 112 5.62 -3.93 10.98
C ALA A 112 5.27 -4.76 9.74
N LEU A 113 6.25 -5.05 8.88
CA LEU A 113 6.06 -5.91 7.72
C LEU A 113 5.82 -7.37 8.09
N GLU A 114 6.42 -7.87 9.17
CA GLU A 114 6.12 -9.19 9.73
C GLU A 114 4.66 -9.25 10.22
N ARG A 115 4.17 -8.20 10.91
CA ARG A 115 2.78 -8.15 11.39
C ARG A 115 1.73 -8.27 10.29
N ILE A 116 2.01 -7.77 9.10
CA ILE A 116 1.06 -7.85 7.99
C ILE A 116 1.18 -9.14 7.16
N GLN A 117 1.99 -10.09 7.61
CA GLN A 117 1.99 -11.46 7.10
C GLN A 117 1.08 -12.39 7.91
N ASP A 118 0.67 -11.97 9.12
CA ASP A 118 -0.11 -12.77 10.04
C ASP A 118 -1.43 -12.09 10.44
N PHE A 119 -2.38 -12.91 10.90
CA PHE A 119 -3.64 -12.41 11.46
C PHE A 119 -3.36 -11.50 12.70
N PRO A 120 -4.09 -10.38 12.89
CA PRO A 120 -5.28 -9.94 12.14
C PRO A 120 -5.00 -9.07 10.90
N TYR A 121 -3.75 -8.72 10.62
CA TYR A 121 -3.36 -7.78 9.57
C TYR A 121 -2.86 -8.48 8.28
N LYS A 122 -3.12 -9.76 8.14
CA LYS A 122 -2.59 -10.55 7.03
C LYS A 122 -3.01 -10.01 5.67
N LEU A 123 -2.01 -9.66 4.84
CA LEU A 123 -2.22 -9.37 3.43
C LEU A 123 -2.45 -10.66 2.63
N ASP A 124 -3.50 -10.69 1.84
CA ASP A 124 -3.78 -11.79 0.90
C ASP A 124 -3.02 -11.56 -0.42
N LEU A 125 -1.72 -11.87 -0.39
CA LEU A 125 -0.85 -11.68 -1.56
C LEU A 125 -1.28 -12.55 -2.75
N ASP A 126 -1.90 -13.70 -2.52
CA ASP A 126 -2.39 -14.58 -3.58
C ASP A 126 -3.59 -13.96 -4.28
N LEU A 127 -4.50 -13.34 -3.53
CA LEU A 127 -5.58 -12.55 -4.10
C LEU A 127 -5.02 -11.36 -4.87
N GLY A 128 -4.01 -10.67 -4.32
CA GLY A 128 -3.35 -9.55 -4.99
C GLY A 128 -2.76 -9.94 -6.34
N ARG A 129 -2.06 -11.06 -6.42
CA ARG A 129 -1.51 -11.61 -7.69
C ARG A 129 -2.62 -11.92 -8.69
N LYS A 130 -3.71 -12.50 -8.24
CA LYS A 130 -4.90 -12.78 -9.09
C LYS A 130 -5.54 -11.48 -9.58
N THR A 131 -5.67 -10.49 -8.72
CA THR A 131 -6.24 -9.18 -9.05
C THR A 131 -5.41 -8.44 -10.10
N LEU A 132 -4.08 -8.58 -10.06
CA LEU A 132 -3.21 -8.00 -11.08
C LEU A 132 -3.54 -8.50 -12.48
N ALA A 133 -3.93 -9.75 -12.64
CA ALA A 133 -4.35 -10.35 -13.92
C ALA A 133 -3.34 -10.07 -15.07
N GLY A 134 -2.04 -10.13 -14.78
CA GLY A 134 -0.95 -9.87 -15.74
C GLY A 134 -0.56 -8.40 -15.91
N ARG A 135 -1.22 -7.46 -15.20
CA ARG A 135 -0.80 -6.05 -15.14
C ARG A 135 0.49 -5.89 -14.33
N GLY A 136 1.26 -4.84 -14.61
CA GLY A 136 2.47 -4.51 -13.86
C GLY A 136 2.17 -3.78 -12.56
N ALA A 137 2.84 -4.16 -11.47
CA ALA A 137 2.82 -3.39 -10.21
C ALA A 137 4.22 -3.33 -9.62
N PHE A 138 4.75 -2.12 -9.41
CA PHE A 138 6.15 -1.90 -9.11
C PHE A 138 6.35 -0.97 -7.91
N ALA A 139 7.33 -1.32 -7.07
CA ALA A 139 7.86 -0.46 -6.04
C ALA A 139 9.13 0.23 -6.55
N ALA A 140 9.21 1.54 -6.44
CA ALA A 140 10.41 2.29 -6.74
C ALA A 140 11.42 2.14 -5.59
N VAL A 141 12.65 1.79 -5.94
CA VAL A 141 13.79 1.66 -5.02
C VAL A 141 15.02 2.31 -5.64
N THR A 142 16.00 2.68 -4.81
CA THR A 142 17.28 3.21 -5.31
C THR A 142 18.39 2.19 -5.09
N ASN A 143 19.12 1.85 -6.13
CA ASN A 143 20.33 1.03 -6.01
C ASN A 143 21.43 1.87 -5.37
N VAL A 144 21.94 1.44 -4.21
CA VAL A 144 22.92 2.18 -3.42
C VAL A 144 24.33 2.22 -4.04
N GLU A 145 24.65 1.29 -4.93
CA GLU A 145 25.98 1.22 -5.56
C GLU A 145 26.16 2.26 -6.67
N ASN A 146 25.11 2.47 -7.47
CA ASN A 146 25.17 3.34 -8.64
C ASN A 146 24.16 4.49 -8.62
N LEU A 147 23.36 4.60 -7.55
CA LEU A 147 22.34 5.61 -7.33
C LEU A 147 21.27 5.65 -8.45
N SER A 148 21.04 4.51 -9.11
CA SER A 148 20.00 4.41 -10.13
C SER A 148 18.67 3.98 -9.55
N ASP A 149 17.59 4.49 -10.14
CA ASP A 149 16.24 4.05 -9.80
C ASP A 149 15.99 2.66 -10.39
N GLN A 150 15.36 1.83 -9.59
CA GLN A 150 14.90 0.49 -9.98
C GLN A 150 13.43 0.32 -9.61
N TYR A 151 12.74 -0.54 -10.36
CA TYR A 151 11.34 -0.85 -10.16
C TYR A 151 11.18 -2.34 -9.92
N LEU A 152 10.91 -2.71 -8.67
CA LEU A 152 10.78 -4.12 -8.25
C LEU A 152 9.30 -4.51 -8.18
N PRO A 153 8.93 -5.74 -8.58
CA PRO A 153 7.54 -6.19 -8.51
C PRO A 153 6.99 -6.13 -7.08
N ILE A 154 5.88 -5.39 -6.87
CA ILE A 154 5.25 -5.24 -5.54
C ILE A 154 4.76 -6.58 -4.99
N LEU A 155 4.18 -7.45 -5.82
CA LEU A 155 3.63 -8.74 -5.42
C LEU A 155 4.50 -9.92 -5.89
N GLY A 156 5.80 -9.67 -6.09
CA GLY A 156 6.78 -10.70 -6.44
C GLY A 156 7.02 -11.71 -5.30
N ASP A 157 7.83 -12.74 -5.59
CA ASP A 157 8.17 -13.78 -4.61
C ASP A 157 8.96 -13.22 -3.42
N ASP A 158 9.76 -12.18 -3.64
CA ASP A 158 10.52 -11.48 -2.62
C ASP A 158 9.81 -10.19 -2.14
N TRP A 159 8.51 -10.30 -1.89
CA TRP A 159 7.67 -9.20 -1.46
C TRP A 159 8.23 -8.47 -0.23
N PHE A 160 8.68 -9.22 0.76
CA PHE A 160 9.13 -8.67 2.04
C PHE A 160 10.35 -7.74 1.87
N HIS A 161 11.39 -8.20 1.18
CA HIS A 161 12.57 -7.38 0.93
C HIS A 161 12.31 -6.23 -0.05
N THR A 162 11.41 -6.42 -1.01
CA THR A 162 10.95 -5.34 -1.88
C THR A 162 10.29 -4.22 -1.07
N MET A 163 9.42 -4.55 -0.10
CA MET A 163 8.79 -3.56 0.77
C MET A 163 9.80 -2.90 1.73
N LEU A 164 10.76 -3.67 2.27
CA LEU A 164 11.85 -3.09 3.05
C LEU A 164 12.66 -2.09 2.22
N ALA A 165 13.09 -2.48 1.02
CA ALA A 165 13.94 -1.64 0.17
C ALA A 165 13.26 -0.34 -0.25
N THR A 166 11.96 -0.35 -0.56
CA THR A 166 11.24 0.88 -0.94
C THR A 166 10.96 1.80 0.24
N CYS A 167 11.04 1.29 1.48
CA CYS A 167 10.78 2.06 2.71
C CYS A 167 12.07 2.48 3.46
N ALA A 168 13.25 2.02 3.02
CA ALA A 168 14.54 2.28 3.65
C ALA A 168 14.99 3.73 3.50
#